data_1860facdfa78ad7fd431b965e4a42430
#
_entry.id   1860facdfa78ad7fd431b965e4a42430
#
_cell.length_a   1.000
_cell.length_b   1.000
_cell.length_c   1.000
_cell.angle_alpha   90.00
_cell.angle_beta   90.00
_cell.angle_gamma   90.00
#
_symmetry.space_group_name_H-M   'P 1'
#
loop_
_entity.id
_entity.type
_entity.pdbx_description
1 polymer ?
#
loop_
_entity_poly.entity_id
_entity_poly.type
_entity_poly.pdbx_seq_one_letter_code
_entity_poly.pdbx_strand_id
1 'polypeptide(L)'
;MAFKLKSLVVAGALLGSLVLAGCGQNEKDPKSIKVGVIVGAEQQVAEVAKKVAKDKYGLNVELVTFNDYVMPNEALSRGDIDLNAFQHKPYLDQQIKDRNYKLTPAGNTFVYPIAGYSKKIKSLDELQDGAQVALPNDPTNLGRSLLLLQKQGLIKLKEGTGLLPTVLDVVENPKGLKLIELEAPQLPRSLDDNKIDLAVINTTYASQINLTPAKDGLFVEDKDSPYVNIIVSREDNKDSEAVKQFVQAYQSDEVFNEADKVFNGGAVKGW
;
A
#
# COMPACT_ATOMS: atom_id res chain seq x y z
N MET A 1 -30.73 82.04 -43.51
CA MET A 1 -30.56 81.03 -44.63
C MET A 1 -30.57 79.66 -44.00
N ALA A 2 -31.55 78.89 -44.37
CA ALA A 2 -31.80 77.59 -43.84
C ALA A 2 -31.01 76.49 -44.63
N PHE A 3 -30.45 75.58 -43.94
CA PHE A 3 -30.22 74.30 -44.59
C PHE A 3 -30.55 73.13 -43.61
N LYS A 4 -31.57 72.41 -44.00
CA LYS A 4 -32.00 71.20 -43.36
C LYS A 4 -31.06 70.04 -43.79
N LEU A 5 -30.60 69.25 -42.85
CA LEU A 5 -29.99 67.96 -43.20
C LEU A 5 -30.75 66.86 -42.48
N LYS A 6 -31.19 65.93 -43.31
CA LYS A 6 -32.07 64.84 -42.97
C LYS A 6 -31.32 63.72 -42.21
N SER A 7 -31.96 63.25 -41.17
CA SER A 7 -31.59 62.04 -40.43
C SER A 7 -31.65 60.81 -41.31
N LEU A 8 -30.58 59.96 -41.27
CA LEU A 8 -30.61 58.65 -41.75
C LEU A 8 -30.34 57.69 -40.53
N VAL A 9 -31.37 56.99 -40.13
CA VAL A 9 -31.30 55.96 -39.07
C VAL A 9 -30.87 54.70 -39.78
N VAL A 10 -29.67 54.20 -39.44
CA VAL A 10 -29.23 52.85 -39.82
C VAL A 10 -29.28 52.00 -38.57
N ALA A 11 -30.28 51.12 -38.53
CA ALA A 11 -30.40 50.10 -37.51
C ALA A 11 -29.43 48.95 -37.87
N GLY A 12 -28.31 48.93 -37.18
CA GLY A 12 -27.34 47.81 -37.21
C GLY A 12 -27.68 46.80 -36.12
N ALA A 13 -28.26 45.69 -36.52
CA ALA A 13 -28.45 44.54 -35.64
C ALA A 13 -27.11 43.87 -35.33
N LEU A 14 -26.56 44.15 -34.15
CA LEU A 14 -25.40 43.38 -33.60
C LEU A 14 -25.95 42.08 -33.03
N LEU A 15 -25.81 40.99 -33.80
CA LEU A 15 -25.85 39.64 -33.27
C LEU A 15 -24.62 39.44 -32.43
N GLY A 16 -24.78 39.58 -31.12
CA GLY A 16 -23.78 39.18 -30.12
C GLY A 16 -23.71 37.61 -30.06
N SER A 17 -22.72 37.07 -30.73
CA SER A 17 -22.36 35.66 -30.52
C SER A 17 -21.77 35.49 -29.12
N LEU A 18 -22.59 35.08 -28.15
CA LEU A 18 -22.10 34.57 -26.88
C LEU A 18 -21.35 33.25 -27.16
N VAL A 19 -20.05 33.35 -27.29
CA VAL A 19 -19.18 32.22 -27.16
C VAL A 19 -19.20 31.82 -25.68
N LEU A 20 -20.06 30.88 -25.32
CA LEU A 20 -19.93 30.12 -24.07
C LEU A 20 -18.62 29.36 -24.16
N ALA A 21 -17.54 29.97 -23.65
CA ALA A 21 -16.35 29.20 -23.25
C ALA A 21 -16.77 28.34 -22.07
N GLY A 22 -17.32 27.16 -22.39
CA GLY A 22 -17.48 26.11 -21.42
C GLY A 22 -16.09 25.78 -20.87
N CYS A 23 -15.83 26.08 -19.60
CA CYS A 23 -14.78 25.43 -18.85
C CYS A 23 -15.08 23.92 -18.92
N GLY A 24 -14.44 23.26 -19.86
CA GLY A 24 -14.44 21.80 -19.92
C GLY A 24 -13.76 21.31 -18.65
N GLN A 25 -14.51 20.99 -17.62
CA GLN A 25 -14.10 19.95 -16.72
C GLN A 25 -13.82 18.75 -17.62
N ASN A 26 -12.56 18.32 -17.70
CA ASN A 26 -12.23 17.05 -18.31
C ASN A 26 -13.05 16.00 -17.57
N GLU A 27 -14.20 15.61 -18.12
CA GLU A 27 -14.95 14.47 -17.62
C GLU A 27 -13.98 13.29 -17.63
N LYS A 28 -13.72 12.79 -16.44
CA LYS A 28 -12.80 11.65 -16.26
C LYS A 28 -13.40 10.48 -17.04
N ASP A 29 -12.62 9.91 -17.96
CA ASP A 29 -13.06 8.73 -18.71
C ASP A 29 -13.47 7.63 -17.70
N PRO A 30 -14.74 7.20 -17.68
CA PRO A 30 -15.23 6.19 -16.73
C PRO A 30 -14.53 4.84 -16.89
N LYS A 31 -13.82 4.63 -18.01
CA LYS A 31 -13.01 3.46 -18.30
C LYS A 31 -11.51 3.69 -18.07
N SER A 32 -11.16 4.67 -17.28
CA SER A 32 -9.75 4.96 -16.93
C SER A 32 -9.60 5.23 -15.43
N ILE A 33 -8.67 4.54 -14.79
CA ILE A 33 -8.34 4.73 -13.36
C ILE A 33 -6.85 4.75 -13.12
N LYS A 34 -6.44 5.46 -12.05
CA LYS A 34 -5.08 5.46 -11.53
C LYS A 34 -5.01 4.64 -10.26
N VAL A 35 -4.07 3.71 -10.19
CA VAL A 35 -3.90 2.81 -9.05
C VAL A 35 -2.50 2.95 -8.46
N GLY A 36 -2.43 3.32 -7.19
CA GLY A 36 -1.19 3.42 -6.43
C GLY A 36 -0.71 2.06 -5.94
N VAL A 37 0.56 1.74 -6.17
CA VAL A 37 1.20 0.49 -5.75
C VAL A 37 2.63 0.76 -5.26
N ILE A 38 3.19 -0.15 -4.46
CA ILE A 38 4.60 -0.05 -4.08
C ILE A 38 5.47 -0.65 -5.20
N VAL A 39 6.58 0.04 -5.50
CA VAL A 39 7.56 -0.42 -6.49
C VAL A 39 8.12 -1.80 -6.14
N GLY A 40 8.33 -2.64 -7.14
CA GLY A 40 8.89 -3.99 -6.97
C GLY A 40 7.87 -5.10 -7.21
N ALA A 41 7.81 -6.09 -6.32
CA ALA A 41 6.99 -7.28 -6.50
C ALA A 41 5.47 -6.98 -6.59
N GLU A 42 4.96 -6.10 -5.75
CA GLU A 42 3.53 -5.71 -5.80
C GLU A 42 3.16 -4.98 -7.08
N GLN A 43 4.08 -4.14 -7.61
CA GLN A 43 3.91 -3.52 -8.92
C GLN A 43 3.81 -4.57 -10.03
N GLN A 44 4.67 -5.62 -10.02
CA GLN A 44 4.63 -6.69 -11.01
C GLN A 44 3.28 -7.41 -11.01
N VAL A 45 2.76 -7.71 -9.83
CA VAL A 45 1.42 -8.31 -9.66
C VAL A 45 0.34 -7.39 -10.22
N ALA A 46 0.42 -6.08 -9.92
CA ALA A 46 -0.54 -5.10 -10.41
C ALA A 46 -0.48 -4.87 -11.93
N GLU A 47 0.68 -5.05 -12.58
CA GLU A 47 0.76 -5.01 -14.06
C GLU A 47 -0.03 -6.16 -14.70
N VAL A 48 -0.08 -7.34 -14.08
CA VAL A 48 -0.94 -8.43 -14.56
C VAL A 48 -2.41 -8.07 -14.34
N ALA A 49 -2.76 -7.51 -13.16
CA ALA A 49 -4.13 -7.05 -12.90
C ALA A 49 -4.59 -5.98 -13.90
N LYS A 50 -3.73 -5.03 -14.23
CA LYS A 50 -3.95 -4.02 -15.28
C LYS A 50 -4.23 -4.68 -16.64
N LYS A 51 -3.44 -5.68 -17.03
CA LYS A 51 -3.66 -6.43 -18.27
C LYS A 51 -5.01 -7.15 -18.25
N VAL A 52 -5.33 -7.85 -17.18
CA VAL A 52 -6.63 -8.55 -17.02
C VAL A 52 -7.80 -7.56 -17.06
N ALA A 53 -7.68 -6.40 -16.40
CA ALA A 53 -8.69 -5.35 -16.41
C ALA A 53 -8.93 -4.81 -17.82
N LYS A 54 -7.86 -4.64 -18.61
CA LYS A 54 -7.98 -4.23 -20.01
C LYS A 54 -8.64 -5.29 -20.88
N ASP A 55 -8.18 -6.52 -20.77
CA ASP A 55 -8.62 -7.63 -21.64
C ASP A 55 -10.09 -8.02 -21.36
N LYS A 56 -10.49 -8.08 -20.08
CA LYS A 56 -11.84 -8.55 -19.68
C LYS A 56 -12.89 -7.43 -19.68
N TYR A 57 -12.50 -6.20 -19.34
CA TYR A 57 -13.47 -5.10 -19.10
C TYR A 57 -13.25 -3.87 -19.98
N GLY A 58 -12.16 -3.83 -20.75
CA GLY A 58 -11.76 -2.63 -21.50
C GLY A 58 -11.31 -1.48 -20.60
N LEU A 59 -11.04 -1.74 -19.31
CA LEU A 59 -10.64 -0.75 -18.33
C LEU A 59 -9.16 -0.38 -18.54
N ASN A 60 -8.88 0.91 -18.68
CA ASN A 60 -7.53 1.45 -18.76
C ASN A 60 -7.02 1.72 -17.34
N VAL A 61 -5.94 1.08 -16.94
CA VAL A 61 -5.31 1.27 -15.64
C VAL A 61 -3.94 1.91 -15.81
N GLU A 62 -3.74 3.06 -15.17
CA GLU A 62 -2.43 3.69 -14.99
C GLU A 62 -1.91 3.30 -13.60
N LEU A 63 -0.76 2.64 -13.53
CA LEU A 63 -0.12 2.37 -12.24
C LEU A 63 0.76 3.55 -11.85
N VAL A 64 0.56 4.04 -10.63
CA VAL A 64 1.38 5.07 -9.99
C VAL A 64 2.20 4.42 -8.89
N THR A 65 3.52 4.43 -9.02
CA THR A 65 4.41 3.74 -8.08
C THR A 65 4.86 4.64 -6.94
N PHE A 66 4.93 4.08 -5.74
CA PHE A 66 5.42 4.72 -4.53
C PHE A 66 6.54 3.89 -3.91
N ASN A 67 7.41 4.55 -3.12
CA ASN A 67 8.54 3.91 -2.46
C ASN A 67 8.33 3.69 -0.96
N ASP A 68 7.24 4.21 -0.40
CA ASP A 68 6.89 4.16 1.02
C ASP A 68 5.40 3.90 1.23
N TYR A 69 5.00 3.63 2.48
CA TYR A 69 3.62 3.34 2.83
C TYR A 69 2.78 4.59 3.18
N VAL A 70 3.38 5.77 3.29
CA VAL A 70 2.68 7.01 3.71
C VAL A 70 1.98 7.67 2.53
N MET A 71 2.71 7.86 1.43
CA MET A 71 2.26 8.65 0.29
C MET A 71 1.04 8.07 -0.46
N PRO A 72 0.84 6.74 -0.60
CA PRO A 72 -0.27 6.23 -1.38
C PRO A 72 -1.65 6.61 -0.82
N ASN A 73 -1.85 6.60 0.51
CA ASN A 73 -3.12 7.02 1.12
C ASN A 73 -3.35 8.52 1.02
N GLU A 74 -2.30 9.32 1.12
CA GLU A 74 -2.39 10.76 0.92
C GLU A 74 -2.78 11.10 -0.52
N ALA A 75 -2.13 10.48 -1.51
CA ALA A 75 -2.46 10.66 -2.92
C ALA A 75 -3.91 10.22 -3.24
N LEU A 76 -4.36 9.09 -2.64
CA LEU A 76 -5.74 8.63 -2.79
C LEU A 76 -6.74 9.59 -2.17
N SER A 77 -6.46 10.07 -0.96
CA SER A 77 -7.34 11.03 -0.24
C SER A 77 -7.50 12.35 -0.98
N ARG A 78 -6.45 12.82 -1.67
CA ARG A 78 -6.49 14.04 -2.50
C ARG A 78 -7.13 13.83 -3.87
N GLY A 79 -7.34 12.58 -4.31
CA GLY A 79 -7.85 12.25 -5.63
C GLY A 79 -6.79 12.26 -6.74
N ASP A 80 -5.50 12.28 -6.41
CA ASP A 80 -4.39 12.17 -7.36
C ASP A 80 -4.36 10.77 -8.01
N ILE A 81 -4.82 9.76 -7.26
CA ILE A 81 -5.10 8.39 -7.71
C ILE A 81 -6.53 7.99 -7.34
N ASP A 82 -7.05 6.92 -7.93
CA ASP A 82 -8.42 6.43 -7.72
C ASP A 82 -8.52 5.29 -6.74
N LEU A 83 -7.50 4.46 -6.72
CA LEU A 83 -7.33 3.30 -5.85
C LEU A 83 -5.88 3.22 -5.38
N ASN A 84 -5.65 2.48 -4.29
CA ASN A 84 -4.34 1.89 -4.03
C ASN A 84 -4.46 0.41 -3.64
N ALA A 85 -3.37 -0.35 -3.85
CA ALA A 85 -3.27 -1.76 -3.53
C ALA A 85 -1.87 -2.05 -2.98
N PHE A 86 -1.67 -1.85 -1.66
CA PHE A 86 -0.36 -2.03 -1.01
C PHE A 86 -0.45 -2.37 0.48
N GLN A 87 -1.57 -2.09 1.13
CA GLN A 87 -1.72 -2.08 2.58
C GLN A 87 -2.67 -3.15 3.08
N HIS A 88 -2.46 -3.60 4.30
CA HIS A 88 -3.41 -4.45 5.01
C HIS A 88 -4.45 -3.64 5.79
N LYS A 89 -5.58 -4.28 6.10
CA LYS A 89 -6.70 -3.60 6.76
C LYS A 89 -6.33 -2.90 8.09
N PRO A 90 -5.57 -3.49 9.03
CA PRO A 90 -5.16 -2.79 10.25
C PRO A 90 -4.39 -1.50 9.99
N TYR A 91 -3.54 -1.45 8.93
CA TYR A 91 -2.83 -0.23 8.54
C TYR A 91 -3.81 0.86 8.07
N LEU A 92 -4.74 0.51 7.19
CA LEU A 92 -5.77 1.45 6.73
C LEU A 92 -6.57 2.01 7.91
N ASP A 93 -7.04 1.15 8.82
CA ASP A 93 -7.84 1.57 9.98
C ASP A 93 -7.08 2.57 10.86
N GLN A 94 -5.78 2.34 11.08
CA GLN A 94 -4.92 3.27 11.80
C GLN A 94 -4.74 4.59 11.05
N GLN A 95 -4.50 4.55 9.74
CA GLN A 95 -4.37 5.76 8.91
C GLN A 95 -5.66 6.59 8.88
N ILE A 96 -6.83 5.95 8.79
CA ILE A 96 -8.13 6.64 8.88
C ILE A 96 -8.27 7.34 10.23
N LYS A 97 -7.96 6.64 11.32
CA LYS A 97 -8.03 7.18 12.68
C LYS A 97 -7.12 8.40 12.88
N ASP A 98 -5.86 8.31 12.40
CA ASP A 98 -4.84 9.32 12.67
C ASP A 98 -4.95 10.54 11.75
N ARG A 99 -5.40 10.33 10.51
CA ARG A 99 -5.41 11.33 9.44
C ARG A 99 -6.82 11.77 9.04
N ASN A 100 -7.87 11.16 9.59
CA ASN A 100 -9.27 11.40 9.23
C ASN A 100 -9.56 11.25 7.72
N TYR A 101 -8.90 10.30 7.08
CA TYR A 101 -9.11 10.00 5.66
C TYR A 101 -10.52 9.44 5.40
N LYS A 102 -11.11 9.80 4.27
CA LYS A 102 -12.38 9.26 3.75
C LYS A 102 -12.11 8.11 2.78
N LEU A 103 -11.48 7.07 3.29
CA LEU A 103 -11.05 5.88 2.55
C LEU A 103 -11.78 4.64 3.05
N THR A 104 -11.95 3.66 2.17
CA THR A 104 -12.67 2.43 2.48
C THR A 104 -12.08 1.25 1.72
N PRO A 105 -12.06 0.03 2.30
CA PRO A 105 -11.71 -1.18 1.56
C PRO A 105 -12.68 -1.41 0.39
N ALA A 106 -12.13 -1.72 -0.77
CA ALA A 106 -12.88 -2.11 -1.97
C ALA A 106 -12.85 -3.63 -2.23
N GLY A 107 -11.76 -4.31 -1.82
CA GLY A 107 -11.63 -5.75 -1.95
C GLY A 107 -10.35 -6.27 -1.29
N ASN A 108 -10.35 -7.55 -0.92
CA ASN A 108 -9.15 -8.21 -0.41
C ASN A 108 -8.22 -8.58 -1.57
N THR A 109 -6.92 -8.66 -1.26
CA THR A 109 -5.90 -9.19 -2.16
C THR A 109 -5.18 -10.38 -1.53
N PHE A 110 -3.91 -10.28 -1.22
CA PHE A 110 -3.12 -11.39 -0.70
C PHE A 110 -2.69 -11.14 0.75
N VAL A 111 -2.42 -12.21 1.48
CA VAL A 111 -1.55 -12.15 2.66
C VAL A 111 -0.12 -12.32 2.18
N TYR A 112 0.75 -11.40 2.59
CA TYR A 112 2.21 -11.48 2.42
C TYR A 112 2.84 -11.64 3.81
N PRO A 113 3.20 -12.86 4.24
CA PRO A 113 3.77 -13.08 5.56
C PRO A 113 5.07 -12.30 5.75
N ILE A 114 5.22 -11.61 6.87
CA ILE A 114 6.50 -11.00 7.23
C ILE A 114 7.46 -12.02 7.82
N ALA A 115 8.75 -11.72 7.79
CA ALA A 115 9.78 -12.63 8.31
C ALA A 115 10.93 -11.87 8.98
N GLY A 116 11.65 -12.57 9.84
CA GLY A 116 12.91 -12.11 10.39
C GLY A 116 14.09 -12.58 9.54
N TYR A 117 15.00 -11.66 9.21
CA TYR A 117 16.17 -11.89 8.36
C TYR A 117 17.45 -11.49 9.05
N SER A 118 18.54 -12.17 8.74
CA SER A 118 19.88 -11.80 9.19
C SER A 118 20.93 -12.14 8.13
N LYS A 119 21.97 -11.31 8.07
CA LYS A 119 23.21 -11.64 7.33
C LYS A 119 24.31 -12.23 8.22
N LYS A 120 24.10 -12.25 9.55
CA LYS A 120 25.11 -12.64 10.55
C LYS A 120 24.88 -14.02 11.14
N ILE A 121 23.62 -14.40 11.34
CA ILE A 121 23.24 -15.67 11.97
C ILE A 121 22.37 -16.50 11.02
N LYS A 122 22.36 -17.81 11.22
CA LYS A 122 21.57 -18.76 10.42
C LYS A 122 20.44 -19.42 11.20
N SER A 123 20.43 -19.26 12.52
CA SER A 123 19.36 -19.72 13.41
C SER A 123 19.21 -18.75 14.58
N LEU A 124 18.01 -18.75 15.22
CA LEU A 124 17.76 -17.91 16.40
C LEU A 124 18.59 -18.32 17.61
N ASP A 125 19.10 -19.57 17.65
CA ASP A 125 19.98 -20.03 18.73
C ASP A 125 21.32 -19.30 18.73
N GLU A 126 21.75 -18.78 17.58
CA GLU A 126 22.98 -17.99 17.44
C GLU A 126 22.80 -16.52 17.87
N LEU A 127 21.55 -16.07 18.13
CA LEU A 127 21.27 -14.68 18.51
C LEU A 127 21.84 -14.39 19.91
N GLN A 128 22.79 -13.47 19.98
CA GLN A 128 23.50 -13.14 21.20
C GLN A 128 22.69 -12.24 22.14
N ASP A 129 23.04 -12.26 23.42
CA ASP A 129 22.48 -11.30 24.38
C ASP A 129 22.87 -9.86 24.00
N GLY A 130 21.91 -8.94 24.12
CA GLY A 130 22.07 -7.54 23.73
C GLY A 130 22.03 -7.29 22.22
N ALA A 131 21.72 -8.30 21.40
CA ALA A 131 21.59 -8.16 19.94
C ALA A 131 20.62 -7.05 19.54
N GLN A 132 20.91 -6.37 18.43
CA GLN A 132 20.06 -5.30 17.89
C GLN A 132 19.12 -5.86 16.84
N VAL A 133 17.82 -5.61 17.04
CA VAL A 133 16.74 -6.07 16.17
C VAL A 133 16.01 -4.87 15.55
N ALA A 134 16.13 -4.71 14.23
CA ALA A 134 15.44 -3.65 13.51
C ALA A 134 13.98 -4.06 13.21
N LEU A 135 13.05 -3.13 13.44
CA LEU A 135 11.60 -3.31 13.30
C LEU A 135 11.00 -2.13 12.52
N PRO A 136 9.86 -2.31 11.82
CA PRO A 136 9.11 -1.18 11.25
C PRO A 136 8.65 -0.22 12.33
N ASN A 137 8.63 1.08 12.04
CA ASN A 137 8.24 2.13 13.00
C ASN A 137 6.76 2.54 12.91
N ASP A 138 6.02 2.08 11.89
CA ASP A 138 4.58 2.34 11.88
C ASP A 138 3.86 1.46 12.91
N PRO A 139 2.81 1.98 13.59
CA PRO A 139 2.21 1.30 14.74
C PRO A 139 1.73 -0.12 14.44
N THR A 140 1.24 -0.36 13.23
CA THR A 140 0.62 -1.66 12.89
C THR A 140 1.66 -2.71 12.50
N ASN A 141 2.68 -2.35 11.71
CA ASN A 141 3.76 -3.29 11.39
C ASN A 141 4.73 -3.45 12.57
N LEU A 142 4.94 -2.42 13.41
CA LEU A 142 5.65 -2.57 14.68
C LEU A 142 4.94 -3.61 15.56
N GLY A 143 3.63 -3.42 15.80
CA GLY A 143 2.84 -4.35 16.61
C GLY A 143 2.89 -5.78 16.05
N ARG A 144 2.72 -5.93 14.73
CA ARG A 144 2.85 -7.21 14.02
C ARG A 144 4.22 -7.86 14.24
N SER A 145 5.29 -7.09 14.16
CA SER A 145 6.66 -7.57 14.36
C SER A 145 6.91 -7.99 15.81
N LEU A 146 6.42 -7.22 16.79
CA LEU A 146 6.54 -7.56 18.21
C LEU A 146 5.76 -8.84 18.55
N LEU A 147 4.55 -9.02 18.00
CA LEU A 147 3.78 -10.26 18.14
C LEU A 147 4.53 -11.45 17.53
N LEU A 148 5.20 -11.25 16.39
CA LEU A 148 6.00 -12.30 15.77
C LEU A 148 7.24 -12.63 16.61
N LEU A 149 7.94 -11.66 17.18
CA LEU A 149 9.05 -11.89 18.12
C LEU A 149 8.60 -12.63 19.39
N GLN A 150 7.43 -12.27 19.94
CA GLN A 150 6.84 -12.99 21.06
C GLN A 150 6.55 -14.45 20.72
N LYS A 151 6.00 -14.72 19.53
CA LYS A 151 5.75 -16.09 19.06
C LYS A 151 7.03 -16.92 18.97
N GLN A 152 8.16 -16.28 18.66
CA GLN A 152 9.47 -16.94 18.67
C GLN A 152 10.07 -17.10 20.10
N GLY A 153 9.38 -16.63 21.15
CA GLY A 153 9.89 -16.67 22.52
C GLY A 153 11.03 -15.70 22.81
N LEU A 154 11.27 -14.74 21.89
CA LEU A 154 12.34 -13.74 22.05
C LEU A 154 11.99 -12.63 23.03
N ILE A 155 10.72 -12.29 23.14
CA ILE A 155 10.16 -11.31 24.08
C ILE A 155 8.82 -11.81 24.59
N LYS A 156 8.31 -11.15 25.67
CA LYS A 156 6.93 -11.30 26.10
C LYS A 156 6.29 -9.92 26.19
N LEU A 157 5.09 -9.81 25.66
CA LEU A 157 4.30 -8.60 25.67
C LEU A 157 3.29 -8.61 26.81
N LYS A 158 2.92 -7.44 27.30
CA LYS A 158 1.82 -7.26 28.21
C LYS A 158 0.53 -7.81 27.59
N GLU A 159 -0.32 -8.44 28.43
CA GLU A 159 -1.61 -8.95 27.97
C GLU A 159 -2.56 -7.83 27.54
N GLY A 160 -3.40 -8.11 26.56
CA GLY A 160 -4.47 -7.20 26.11
C GLY A 160 -4.03 -6.10 25.16
N THR A 161 -2.81 -6.12 24.61
CA THR A 161 -2.32 -5.11 23.64
C THR A 161 -2.97 -5.21 22.26
N GLY A 162 -3.67 -6.31 21.96
CA GLY A 162 -4.28 -6.54 20.64
C GLY A 162 -3.24 -6.57 19.52
N LEU A 163 -3.53 -5.89 18.41
CA LEU A 163 -2.64 -5.83 17.23
C LEU A 163 -1.65 -4.65 17.25
N LEU A 164 -1.67 -3.82 18.30
CA LEU A 164 -0.90 -2.57 18.37
C LEU A 164 0.03 -2.48 19.60
N PRO A 165 0.73 -3.57 20.00
CA PRO A 165 1.75 -3.42 21.03
C PRO A 165 2.87 -2.49 20.56
N THR A 166 3.48 -1.80 21.52
CA THR A 166 4.65 -0.95 21.36
C THR A 166 5.86 -1.56 22.08
N VAL A 167 7.05 -1.03 21.88
CA VAL A 167 8.24 -1.48 22.61
C VAL A 167 8.09 -1.30 24.13
N LEU A 168 7.23 -0.40 24.59
CA LEU A 168 6.92 -0.18 26.01
C LEU A 168 6.05 -1.30 26.62
N ASP A 169 5.43 -2.11 25.80
CA ASP A 169 4.60 -3.24 26.23
C ASP A 169 5.43 -4.54 26.41
N VAL A 170 6.73 -4.49 26.16
CA VAL A 170 7.64 -5.62 26.40
C VAL A 170 7.88 -5.78 27.90
N VAL A 171 7.35 -6.85 28.48
CA VAL A 171 7.46 -7.14 29.93
C VAL A 171 8.57 -8.13 30.25
N GLU A 172 8.97 -8.99 29.31
CA GLU A 172 10.13 -9.86 29.44
C GLU A 172 10.97 -9.78 28.16
N ASN A 173 12.28 -9.68 28.33
CA ASN A 173 13.26 -9.64 27.26
C ASN A 173 14.53 -10.39 27.74
N PRO A 174 14.47 -11.74 27.73
CA PRO A 174 15.49 -12.57 28.40
C PRO A 174 16.89 -12.40 27.81
N LYS A 175 17.00 -12.07 26.50
CA LYS A 175 18.29 -11.80 25.84
C LYS A 175 18.69 -10.32 25.89
N GLY A 176 17.89 -9.43 26.49
CA GLY A 176 18.19 -8.00 26.51
C GLY A 176 18.27 -7.37 25.12
N LEU A 177 17.43 -7.83 24.16
CA LEU A 177 17.42 -7.35 22.78
C LEU A 177 17.18 -5.86 22.73
N LYS A 178 17.91 -5.17 21.86
CA LYS A 178 17.71 -3.74 21.58
C LYS A 178 16.83 -3.61 20.36
N LEU A 179 15.60 -3.17 20.57
CA LEU A 179 14.61 -2.98 19.52
C LEU A 179 14.81 -1.61 18.86
N ILE A 180 15.11 -1.59 17.58
CA ILE A 180 15.44 -0.38 16.80
C ILE A 180 14.32 -0.17 15.77
N GLU A 181 13.56 0.89 15.93
CA GLU A 181 12.47 1.24 15.02
C GLU A 181 12.99 2.02 13.82
N LEU A 182 12.71 1.56 12.60
CA LEU A 182 13.10 2.16 11.33
C LEU A 182 11.91 2.26 10.39
N GLU A 183 11.93 3.21 9.47
CA GLU A 183 10.98 3.23 8.38
C GLU A 183 11.07 1.94 7.55
N ALA A 184 9.94 1.36 7.17
CA ALA A 184 9.90 0.07 6.48
C ALA A 184 10.80 -0.01 5.24
N PRO A 185 10.93 1.03 4.38
CA PRO A 185 11.88 1.02 3.25
C PRO A 185 13.36 0.95 3.65
N GLN A 186 13.70 1.28 4.90
CA GLN A 186 15.10 1.27 5.38
C GLN A 186 15.52 -0.10 5.90
N LEU A 187 14.57 -0.95 6.29
CA LEU A 187 14.86 -2.24 6.91
C LEU A 187 15.73 -3.17 6.06
N PRO A 188 15.56 -3.29 4.74
CA PRO A 188 16.47 -4.12 3.93
C PRO A 188 17.93 -3.67 4.01
N ARG A 189 18.16 -2.36 4.01
CA ARG A 189 19.51 -1.79 4.11
C ARG A 189 20.12 -1.92 5.50
N SER A 190 19.29 -2.01 6.55
CA SER A 190 19.78 -2.19 7.93
C SER A 190 20.52 -3.52 8.10
N LEU A 191 20.26 -4.52 7.25
CA LEU A 191 21.00 -5.79 7.24
C LEU A 191 22.48 -5.64 6.86
N ASP A 192 22.87 -4.50 6.27
CA ASP A 192 24.27 -4.18 5.95
C ASP A 192 24.95 -3.37 7.08
N ASP A 193 24.21 -2.94 8.09
CA ASP A 193 24.78 -2.30 9.28
C ASP A 193 25.35 -3.37 10.22
N ASN A 194 26.66 -3.24 10.52
CA ASN A 194 27.35 -4.14 11.45
C ASN A 194 26.76 -4.15 12.87
N LYS A 195 25.92 -3.20 13.24
CA LYS A 195 25.25 -3.15 14.55
C LYS A 195 23.96 -3.97 14.56
N ILE A 196 23.28 -4.12 13.43
CA ILE A 196 22.02 -4.85 13.35
C ILE A 196 22.31 -6.35 13.20
N ASP A 197 21.70 -7.14 14.07
CA ASP A 197 21.87 -8.59 14.09
C ASP A 197 20.69 -9.31 13.44
N LEU A 198 19.49 -8.71 13.49
CA LEU A 198 18.26 -9.23 12.96
C LEU A 198 17.37 -8.07 12.49
N ALA A 199 16.63 -8.25 11.42
CA ALA A 199 15.59 -7.31 11.00
C ALA A 199 14.29 -8.04 10.67
N VAL A 200 13.15 -7.55 11.17
CA VAL A 200 11.83 -8.02 10.73
C VAL A 200 11.38 -7.12 9.59
N ILE A 201 11.18 -7.71 8.42
CA ILE A 201 10.98 -6.95 7.18
C ILE A 201 9.68 -7.41 6.49
N ASN A 202 8.87 -6.44 6.07
CA ASN A 202 7.72 -6.69 5.21
C ASN A 202 8.19 -7.30 3.88
N THR A 203 7.49 -8.33 3.42
CA THR A 203 7.83 -9.07 2.20
C THR A 203 7.95 -8.18 0.96
N THR A 204 7.15 -7.12 0.87
CA THR A 204 7.25 -6.07 -0.15
C THR A 204 8.68 -5.51 -0.27
N TYR A 205 9.30 -5.17 0.85
CA TYR A 205 10.65 -4.60 0.86
C TYR A 205 11.75 -5.66 0.85
N ALA A 206 11.53 -6.83 1.48
CA ALA A 206 12.46 -7.95 1.42
C ALA A 206 12.69 -8.41 -0.02
N SER A 207 11.62 -8.47 -0.83
CA SER A 207 11.68 -8.85 -2.24
C SER A 207 12.53 -7.91 -3.11
N GLN A 208 12.65 -6.64 -2.74
CA GLN A 208 13.47 -5.64 -3.47
C GLN A 208 14.98 -5.94 -3.39
N ILE A 209 15.39 -6.71 -2.39
CA ILE A 209 16.77 -7.21 -2.23
C ILE A 209 16.86 -8.72 -2.44
N ASN A 210 15.89 -9.32 -3.13
CA ASN A 210 15.78 -10.73 -3.47
C ASN A 210 15.70 -11.68 -2.25
N LEU A 211 15.26 -11.21 -1.08
CA LEU A 211 14.95 -12.05 0.06
C LEU A 211 13.50 -12.52 0.01
N THR A 212 13.28 -13.78 0.35
CA THR A 212 11.95 -14.38 0.44
C THR A 212 11.74 -15.01 1.82
N PRO A 213 10.52 -14.92 2.40
CA PRO A 213 10.27 -15.49 3.72
C PRO A 213 10.61 -16.98 3.82
N ALA A 214 10.19 -17.77 2.85
CA ALA A 214 10.33 -19.22 2.88
C ALA A 214 11.79 -19.72 2.76
N LYS A 215 12.64 -18.99 2.03
CA LYS A 215 14.02 -19.41 1.76
C LYS A 215 15.03 -18.77 2.71
N ASP A 216 14.82 -17.48 3.00
CA ASP A 216 15.84 -16.64 3.61
C ASP A 216 15.45 -16.19 5.03
N GLY A 217 14.18 -16.41 5.43
CA GLY A 217 13.69 -16.06 6.76
C GLY A 217 14.19 -17.02 7.83
N LEU A 218 14.71 -16.49 8.92
CA LEU A 218 15.03 -17.27 10.13
C LEU A 218 13.75 -17.75 10.83
N PHE A 219 12.70 -16.98 10.73
CA PHE A 219 11.33 -17.29 11.13
C PHE A 219 10.35 -16.52 10.26
N VAL A 220 9.16 -17.04 10.11
CA VAL A 220 8.13 -16.52 9.21
C VAL A 220 6.80 -16.45 9.96
N GLU A 221 6.02 -15.42 9.68
CA GLU A 221 4.64 -15.31 10.13
C GLU A 221 3.78 -16.44 9.53
N ASP A 222 2.75 -16.87 10.27
CA ASP A 222 1.80 -17.84 9.76
C ASP A 222 0.98 -17.31 8.59
N LYS A 223 0.54 -18.23 7.74
CA LYS A 223 -0.34 -17.89 6.60
C LYS A 223 -1.75 -17.49 7.05
N ASP A 224 -2.20 -17.96 8.19
CA ASP A 224 -3.46 -17.54 8.83
C ASP A 224 -3.20 -16.26 9.64
N SER A 225 -3.28 -15.14 8.96
CA SER A 225 -2.87 -13.82 9.46
C SER A 225 -3.99 -12.79 9.26
N PRO A 226 -4.25 -11.91 10.25
CA PRO A 226 -5.22 -10.82 10.13
C PRO A 226 -4.77 -9.71 9.18
N TYR A 227 -3.54 -9.79 8.66
CA TYR A 227 -2.92 -8.76 7.83
C TYR A 227 -3.12 -9.01 6.32
N VAL A 228 -4.35 -9.35 5.93
CA VAL A 228 -4.74 -9.42 4.51
C VAL A 228 -4.58 -8.04 3.87
N ASN A 229 -3.85 -7.97 2.78
CA ASN A 229 -3.77 -6.75 1.96
C ASN A 229 -5.08 -6.50 1.22
N ILE A 230 -5.34 -5.24 0.95
CA ILE A 230 -6.61 -4.76 0.39
C ILE A 230 -6.38 -3.76 -0.74
N ILE A 231 -7.33 -3.73 -1.65
CA ILE A 231 -7.54 -2.59 -2.54
C ILE A 231 -8.39 -1.57 -1.78
N VAL A 232 -7.97 -0.32 -1.81
CA VAL A 232 -8.63 0.78 -1.10
C VAL A 232 -9.09 1.83 -2.11
N SER A 233 -10.29 2.33 -1.90
CA SER A 233 -10.90 3.43 -2.64
C SER A 233 -11.21 4.61 -1.71
N ARG A 234 -11.60 5.75 -2.27
CA ARG A 234 -12.31 6.78 -1.51
C ARG A 234 -13.77 6.37 -1.30
N GLU A 235 -14.41 6.93 -0.29
CA GLU A 235 -15.83 6.72 -0.02
C GLU A 235 -16.72 7.19 -1.19
N ASP A 236 -16.29 8.22 -1.93
CA ASP A 236 -17.05 8.84 -3.04
C ASP A 236 -16.99 8.04 -4.36
N ASN A 237 -15.99 7.18 -4.54
CA ASN A 237 -15.85 6.40 -5.79
C ASN A 237 -15.97 4.88 -5.61
N LYS A 238 -16.18 4.39 -4.37
CA LYS A 238 -16.17 2.96 -4.01
C LYS A 238 -17.15 2.10 -4.83
N ASP A 239 -18.29 2.68 -5.21
CA ASP A 239 -19.36 1.97 -5.91
C ASP A 239 -19.24 2.04 -7.43
N SER A 240 -18.20 2.73 -7.96
CA SER A 240 -17.99 2.87 -9.39
C SER A 240 -17.71 1.52 -10.06
N GLU A 241 -18.16 1.37 -11.30
CA GLU A 241 -17.96 0.16 -12.08
C GLU A 241 -16.47 -0.14 -12.29
N ALA A 242 -15.65 0.89 -12.51
CA ALA A 242 -14.20 0.75 -12.68
C ALA A 242 -13.51 0.17 -11.43
N VAL A 243 -13.93 0.57 -10.22
CA VAL A 243 -13.42 0.00 -8.96
C VAL A 243 -13.77 -1.49 -8.88
N LYS A 244 -15.02 -1.86 -9.13
CA LYS A 244 -15.48 -3.26 -9.10
C LYS A 244 -14.74 -4.13 -10.10
N GLN A 245 -14.57 -3.64 -11.33
CA GLN A 245 -13.86 -4.33 -12.40
C GLN A 245 -12.37 -4.52 -12.06
N PHE A 246 -11.73 -3.53 -11.46
CA PHE A 246 -10.33 -3.67 -11.04
C PHE A 246 -10.17 -4.70 -9.90
N VAL A 247 -11.08 -4.70 -8.91
CA VAL A 247 -11.10 -5.73 -7.85
C VAL A 247 -11.23 -7.13 -8.45
N GLN A 248 -12.19 -7.32 -9.36
CA GLN A 248 -12.39 -8.62 -10.05
C GLN A 248 -11.17 -9.04 -10.88
N ALA A 249 -10.51 -8.08 -11.54
CA ALA A 249 -9.28 -8.34 -12.28
C ALA A 249 -8.15 -8.76 -11.35
N TYR A 250 -8.00 -8.06 -10.21
CA TYR A 250 -6.95 -8.36 -9.23
C TYR A 250 -7.13 -9.73 -8.57
N GLN A 251 -8.38 -10.17 -8.36
CA GLN A 251 -8.73 -11.45 -7.76
C GLN A 251 -8.76 -12.61 -8.76
N SER A 252 -8.19 -12.44 -9.95
CA SER A 252 -8.14 -13.50 -10.98
C SER A 252 -7.00 -14.50 -10.71
N ASP A 253 -7.14 -15.68 -11.33
CA ASP A 253 -6.11 -16.72 -11.23
C ASP A 253 -4.80 -16.30 -11.94
N GLU A 254 -4.90 -15.50 -13.00
CA GLU A 254 -3.74 -14.94 -13.70
C GLU A 254 -2.89 -14.08 -12.76
N VAL A 255 -3.54 -13.25 -11.94
CA VAL A 255 -2.88 -12.38 -10.94
C VAL A 255 -2.33 -13.20 -9.78
N PHE A 256 -3.07 -14.22 -9.31
CA PHE A 256 -2.57 -15.13 -8.29
C PHE A 256 -1.32 -15.87 -8.74
N ASN A 257 -1.31 -16.39 -9.96
CA ASN A 257 -0.15 -17.11 -10.51
C ASN A 257 1.09 -16.20 -10.59
N GLU A 258 0.92 -14.92 -10.94
CA GLU A 258 2.05 -13.98 -10.90
C GLU A 258 2.48 -13.66 -9.46
N ALA A 259 1.53 -13.45 -8.54
CA ALA A 259 1.85 -13.23 -7.13
C ALA A 259 2.61 -14.42 -6.54
N ASP A 260 2.16 -15.65 -6.79
CA ASP A 260 2.83 -16.88 -6.34
C ASP A 260 4.26 -16.96 -6.88
N LYS A 261 4.44 -16.67 -8.17
CA LYS A 261 5.75 -16.66 -8.83
C LYS A 261 6.68 -15.58 -8.26
N VAL A 262 6.21 -14.33 -8.18
CA VAL A 262 7.03 -13.18 -7.76
C VAL A 262 7.43 -13.29 -6.29
N PHE A 263 6.54 -13.82 -5.44
CA PHE A 263 6.79 -14.01 -4.01
C PHE A 263 7.25 -15.45 -3.66
N ASN A 264 7.63 -16.26 -4.68
CA ASN A 264 8.17 -17.62 -4.52
C ASN A 264 7.29 -18.52 -3.61
N GLY A 265 5.99 -18.59 -3.87
CA GLY A 265 5.03 -19.36 -3.06
C GLY A 265 4.64 -18.71 -1.74
N GLY A 266 5.03 -17.44 -1.53
CA GLY A 266 4.75 -16.69 -0.31
C GLY A 266 3.44 -15.90 -0.34
N ALA A 267 2.73 -15.85 -1.46
CA ALA A 267 1.45 -15.18 -1.56
C ALA A 267 0.31 -16.13 -1.19
N VAL A 268 -0.63 -15.67 -0.34
CA VAL A 268 -1.82 -16.44 0.05
C VAL A 268 -3.06 -15.66 -0.34
N LYS A 269 -4.02 -16.30 -1.01
CA LYS A 269 -5.30 -15.65 -1.36
C LYS A 269 -6.03 -15.17 -0.10
N GLY A 270 -6.48 -13.92 -0.10
CA GLY A 270 -7.23 -13.29 0.99
C GLY A 270 -8.74 -13.19 0.75
N TRP A 271 -9.27 -13.84 -0.33
CA TRP A 271 -10.67 -13.85 -0.74
C TRP A 271 -11.19 -15.26 -0.98
#